data_572f7dbd16dfafa087f05dd033e28fd0
#
_entry.id   572f7dbd16dfafa087f05dd033e28fd0
#
_cell.length_a   1.000
_cell.length_b   1.000
_cell.length_c   1.000
_cell.angle_alpha   90.00
_cell.angle_beta   90.00
_cell.angle_gamma   90.00
#
_symmetry.space_group_name_H-M   'P 1'
#
loop_
_entity.id
_entity.type
_entity.pdbx_description
1 polymer ?
#
loop_
_entity_poly.entity_id
_entity_poly.type
_entity_poly.pdbx_seq_one_letter_code
_entity_poly.pdbx_strand_id
1 'polypeptide(L)'
;MAKPATNIAARSNQGVAAHYEQPVSERMRTFMRLEFLYQKLLYNSELDSIWATRATIAGLHEIMAILSRGDVRSEVHKELDHHLDVLRRYKSQPGVDSRRLDNLVNNLLESRAEIDGVGTQYLQPLKESDFLNAIKNRSAIPGGTCEFDLPEYNHWLRQGFDRRQQDLLRWVSVIRPLCDAVTEVLWIIRESAQSTDKVAINGMYQHNMQKDSHCRLLRINLPDGSMLYPEIRAVSTALRCVFLNGRPLTAGQCKPATMCRFSSVSASAVTPRVPAHRPAEVCRD
;
A
#
# COMPACT_ATOMS: atom_id res chain seq x y z
N MET A 1 17.95 4.51 -16.56
CA MET A 1 18.26 5.11 -15.24
C MET A 1 17.27 4.52 -14.25
N ALA A 2 17.74 3.77 -13.26
CA ALA A 2 16.87 3.16 -12.26
C ALA A 2 16.30 4.25 -11.35
N LYS A 3 14.96 4.33 -11.20
CA LYS A 3 14.33 5.17 -10.15
C LYS A 3 14.84 4.65 -8.80
N PRO A 4 15.24 5.52 -7.86
CA PRO A 4 15.72 5.09 -6.56
C PRO A 4 14.60 4.36 -5.82
N ALA A 5 14.95 3.23 -5.20
CA ALA A 5 14.09 2.51 -4.29
C ALA A 5 13.59 3.49 -3.20
N THR A 6 12.30 3.47 -2.95
CA THR A 6 11.69 4.30 -1.90
C THR A 6 12.31 3.88 -0.57
N ASN A 7 13.13 4.74 0.00
CA ASN A 7 13.77 4.50 1.30
C ASN A 7 12.68 4.42 2.37
N ILE A 8 12.30 3.20 2.71
CA ILE A 8 11.46 2.91 3.87
C ILE A 8 12.40 2.86 5.07
N ALA A 9 13.03 4.02 5.35
CA ALA A 9 13.77 4.18 6.58
C ALA A 9 12.86 3.81 7.74
N ALA A 10 13.29 2.87 8.56
CA ALA A 10 12.66 2.54 9.82
C ALA A 10 12.40 3.85 10.58
N ARG A 11 11.15 4.32 10.56
CA ARG A 11 10.74 5.45 11.40
C ARG A 11 10.96 5.01 12.82
N SER A 12 11.97 5.58 13.44
CA SER A 12 12.23 5.44 14.87
C SER A 12 10.92 5.67 15.64
N ASN A 13 10.60 4.78 16.53
CA ASN A 13 9.37 4.70 17.32
C ASN A 13 9.27 5.82 18.36
N GLN A 14 9.55 7.07 17.97
CA GLN A 14 9.40 8.25 18.80
C GLN A 14 8.13 8.98 18.38
N GLY A 15 7.03 8.78 19.15
CA GLY A 15 5.87 9.68 19.16
C GLY A 15 5.10 9.82 17.83
N VAL A 16 5.00 8.78 17.01
CA VAL A 16 4.20 8.85 15.80
C VAL A 16 2.74 8.59 16.15
N ALA A 17 1.87 9.57 15.89
CA ALA A 17 0.43 9.42 15.99
C ALA A 17 -0.01 8.12 15.30
N ALA A 18 -0.74 7.28 16.01
CA ALA A 18 -1.21 6.02 15.46
C ALA A 18 -2.26 6.27 14.37
N HIS A 19 -1.95 5.86 13.15
CA HIS A 19 -2.85 5.98 12.00
C HIS A 19 -3.48 4.62 11.69
N TYR A 20 -4.81 4.61 11.59
CA TYR A 20 -5.57 3.43 11.20
C TYR A 20 -6.34 3.75 9.92
N GLU A 21 -6.18 2.91 8.91
CA GLU A 21 -6.82 3.10 7.60
C GLU A 21 -7.83 2.00 7.30
N GLN A 22 -8.98 2.39 6.81
CA GLN A 22 -10.04 1.48 6.38
C GLN A 22 -10.40 1.77 4.92
N PRO A 23 -10.17 0.84 4.00
CA PRO A 23 -10.66 0.94 2.63
C PRO A 23 -12.19 0.82 2.61
N VAL A 24 -12.84 1.69 1.83
CA VAL A 24 -14.31 1.71 1.72
C VAL A 24 -14.81 0.85 0.56
N SER A 25 -13.95 0.53 -0.41
CA SER A 25 -14.27 -0.30 -1.56
C SER A 25 -13.32 -1.50 -1.70
N GLU A 26 -13.74 -2.54 -2.41
CA GLU A 26 -12.88 -3.70 -2.69
C GLU A 26 -11.66 -3.31 -3.55
N ARG A 27 -11.79 -2.34 -4.45
CA ARG A 27 -10.67 -1.77 -5.21
C ARG A 27 -9.61 -1.21 -4.27
N MET A 28 -9.99 -0.33 -3.35
CA MET A 28 -9.07 0.25 -2.38
C MET A 28 -8.48 -0.80 -1.44
N ARG A 29 -9.25 -1.81 -1.07
CA ARG A 29 -8.75 -2.95 -0.28
C ARG A 29 -7.66 -3.71 -1.04
N THR A 30 -7.86 -3.96 -2.33
CA THR A 30 -6.87 -4.61 -3.18
C THR A 30 -5.60 -3.76 -3.31
N PHE A 31 -5.74 -2.45 -3.53
CA PHE A 31 -4.61 -1.54 -3.64
C PHE A 31 -3.80 -1.47 -2.34
N MET A 32 -4.46 -1.36 -1.19
CA MET A 32 -3.76 -1.34 0.10
C MET A 32 -3.06 -2.66 0.41
N ARG A 33 -3.63 -3.80 0.03
CA ARG A 33 -2.96 -5.11 0.15
C ARG A 33 -1.73 -5.19 -0.76
N LEU A 34 -1.83 -4.72 -2.00
CA LEU A 34 -0.70 -4.66 -2.92
C LEU A 34 0.41 -3.75 -2.38
N GLU A 35 0.07 -2.56 -1.91
CA GLU A 35 1.05 -1.64 -1.31
C GLU A 35 1.77 -2.29 -0.12
N PHE A 36 1.02 -2.91 0.79
CA PHE A 36 1.57 -3.60 1.95
C PHE A 36 2.55 -4.71 1.56
N LEU A 37 2.14 -5.59 0.63
CA LEU A 37 2.97 -6.68 0.15
C LEU A 37 4.20 -6.18 -0.61
N TYR A 38 4.04 -5.13 -1.40
CA TYR A 38 5.12 -4.55 -2.16
C TYR A 38 6.17 -3.88 -1.26
N GLN A 39 5.74 -3.14 -0.24
CA GLN A 39 6.64 -2.57 0.76
C GLN A 39 7.41 -3.65 1.53
N LYS A 40 6.71 -4.71 1.96
CA LYS A 40 7.32 -5.88 2.61
C LYS A 40 8.36 -6.55 1.71
N LEU A 41 8.04 -6.71 0.42
CA LEU A 41 8.93 -7.29 -0.58
C LEU A 41 10.17 -6.44 -0.76
N LEU A 42 10.03 -5.14 -1.00
CA LEU A 42 11.15 -4.22 -1.21
C LEU A 42 12.07 -4.20 0.01
N TYR A 43 11.53 -4.07 1.22
CA TYR A 43 12.32 -4.11 2.46
C TYR A 43 13.17 -5.37 2.57
N ASN A 44 12.56 -6.55 2.34
CA ASN A 44 13.29 -7.80 2.45
C ASN A 44 14.30 -8.01 1.31
N SER A 45 14.07 -7.47 0.13
CA SER A 45 14.99 -7.61 -1.01
C SER A 45 16.33 -6.91 -0.83
N GLU A 46 16.40 -5.94 0.08
CA GLU A 46 17.62 -5.18 0.40
C GLU A 46 18.48 -5.83 1.49
N LEU A 47 17.96 -6.84 2.19
CA LEU A 47 18.64 -7.47 3.31
C LEU A 47 19.47 -8.67 2.85
N ASP A 48 20.76 -8.67 3.19
CA ASP A 48 21.63 -9.85 2.98
C ASP A 48 21.32 -10.94 4.01
N SER A 49 20.23 -11.64 3.75
CA SER A 49 19.78 -12.76 4.57
C SER A 49 19.03 -13.77 3.70
N ILE A 50 19.31 -15.05 3.89
CA ILE A 50 18.58 -16.16 3.25
C ILE A 50 17.09 -16.09 3.62
N TRP A 51 16.78 -15.75 4.86
CA TRP A 51 15.39 -15.64 5.34
C TRP A 51 14.66 -14.44 4.72
N ALA A 52 15.35 -13.32 4.54
CA ALA A 52 14.81 -12.16 3.84
C ALA A 52 14.59 -12.46 2.35
N THR A 53 15.53 -13.16 1.70
CA THR A 53 15.36 -13.64 0.32
C THR A 53 14.12 -14.55 0.19
N ARG A 54 13.90 -15.48 1.12
CA ARG A 54 12.70 -16.33 1.17
C ARG A 54 11.43 -15.50 1.34
N ALA A 55 11.46 -14.49 2.22
CA ALA A 55 10.33 -13.57 2.44
C ALA A 55 10.02 -12.73 1.20
N THR A 56 11.04 -12.33 0.44
CA THR A 56 10.88 -11.60 -0.85
C THR A 56 10.17 -12.46 -1.88
N ILE A 57 10.58 -13.72 -2.07
CA ILE A 57 9.91 -14.64 -3.01
C ILE A 57 8.49 -14.94 -2.57
N ALA A 58 8.24 -15.16 -1.28
CA ALA A 58 6.89 -15.34 -0.77
C ALA A 58 6.00 -14.11 -1.07
N GLY A 59 6.51 -12.89 -0.82
CA GLY A 59 5.82 -11.64 -1.16
C GLY A 59 5.55 -11.50 -2.66
N LEU A 60 6.49 -11.90 -3.52
CA LEU A 60 6.30 -11.92 -4.97
C LEU A 60 5.14 -12.84 -5.37
N HIS A 61 5.07 -14.05 -4.82
CA HIS A 61 3.97 -14.98 -5.10
C HIS A 61 2.61 -14.46 -4.60
N GLU A 62 2.56 -13.81 -3.43
CA GLU A 62 1.34 -13.18 -2.90
C GLU A 62 0.86 -12.05 -3.82
N ILE A 63 1.76 -11.19 -4.30
CA ILE A 63 1.46 -10.12 -5.27
C ILE A 63 0.96 -10.73 -6.58
N MET A 64 1.68 -11.70 -7.14
CA MET A 64 1.26 -12.39 -8.37
C MET A 64 -0.13 -13.02 -8.24
N ALA A 65 -0.47 -13.58 -7.07
CA ALA A 65 -1.78 -14.15 -6.81
C ALA A 65 -2.90 -13.10 -6.86
N ILE A 66 -2.66 -11.89 -6.33
CA ILE A 66 -3.61 -10.77 -6.43
C ILE A 66 -3.74 -10.30 -7.88
N LEU A 67 -2.61 -10.05 -8.55
CA LEU A 67 -2.58 -9.53 -9.91
C LEU A 67 -3.16 -10.51 -10.95
N SER A 68 -3.18 -11.80 -10.65
CA SER A 68 -3.74 -12.85 -11.53
C SER A 68 -5.25 -13.06 -11.38
N ARG A 69 -5.87 -12.62 -10.28
CA ARG A 69 -7.29 -12.88 -9.97
C ARG A 69 -8.24 -11.81 -10.50
N GLY A 70 -7.76 -10.63 -10.81
CA GLY A 70 -8.60 -9.51 -11.21
C GLY A 70 -7.89 -8.61 -12.23
N ASP A 71 -8.65 -7.78 -12.90
CA ASP A 71 -8.11 -6.77 -13.82
C ASP A 71 -7.62 -5.54 -13.05
N VAL A 72 -6.63 -5.77 -12.16
CA VAL A 72 -6.02 -4.71 -11.34
C VAL A 72 -5.42 -3.62 -12.23
N ARG A 73 -4.87 -4.00 -13.38
CA ARG A 73 -4.31 -3.05 -14.34
C ARG A 73 -5.37 -2.04 -14.82
N SER A 74 -6.52 -2.51 -15.25
CA SER A 74 -7.64 -1.64 -15.66
C SER A 74 -8.15 -0.76 -14.51
N GLU A 75 -8.20 -1.32 -13.29
CA GLU A 75 -8.63 -0.55 -12.12
C GLU A 75 -7.62 0.55 -11.76
N VAL A 76 -6.31 0.31 -11.90
CA VAL A 76 -5.27 1.34 -11.73
C VAL A 76 -5.39 2.41 -12.80
N HIS A 77 -5.59 2.04 -14.07
CA HIS A 77 -5.83 3.01 -15.15
C HIS A 77 -7.01 3.93 -14.86
N LYS A 78 -8.14 3.37 -14.44
CA LYS A 78 -9.34 4.17 -14.08
C LYS A 78 -9.04 5.17 -12.95
N GLU A 79 -8.24 4.78 -11.97
CA GLU A 79 -7.87 5.68 -10.88
C GLU A 79 -6.89 6.77 -11.34
N LEU A 80 -5.89 6.41 -12.16
CA LEU A 80 -4.96 7.39 -12.74
C LEU A 80 -5.70 8.41 -13.59
N ASP A 81 -6.59 7.97 -14.49
CA ASP A 81 -7.41 8.84 -15.34
C ASP A 81 -8.30 9.76 -14.50
N HIS A 82 -8.95 9.21 -13.47
CA HIS A 82 -9.76 9.99 -12.54
C HIS A 82 -8.93 11.09 -11.85
N HIS A 83 -7.74 10.75 -11.32
CA HIS A 83 -6.89 11.75 -10.66
C HIS A 83 -6.35 12.78 -11.63
N LEU A 84 -5.98 12.39 -12.85
CA LEU A 84 -5.57 13.33 -13.90
C LEU A 84 -6.68 14.33 -14.23
N ASP A 85 -7.93 13.87 -14.37
CA ASP A 85 -9.07 14.74 -14.64
C ASP A 85 -9.37 15.70 -13.49
N VAL A 86 -9.26 15.21 -12.25
CA VAL A 86 -9.40 16.04 -11.06
C VAL A 86 -8.32 17.12 -11.02
N LEU A 87 -7.04 16.75 -11.15
CA LEU A 87 -5.92 17.70 -11.10
C LEU A 87 -5.98 18.75 -12.23
N ARG A 88 -6.39 18.37 -13.45
CA ARG A 88 -6.56 19.29 -14.57
C ARG A 88 -7.63 20.35 -14.29
N ARG A 89 -8.74 20.00 -13.63
CA ARG A 89 -9.80 20.96 -13.23
C ARG A 89 -9.29 21.98 -12.21
N TYR A 90 -8.31 21.60 -11.38
CA TYR A 90 -7.71 22.52 -10.41
C TYR A 90 -6.72 23.51 -11.04
N LYS A 91 -6.16 23.22 -12.21
CA LYS A 91 -5.21 24.13 -12.89
C LYS A 91 -5.80 25.51 -13.19
N SER A 92 -7.12 25.59 -13.34
CA SER A 92 -7.82 26.85 -13.62
C SER A 92 -8.29 27.60 -12.36
N GLN A 93 -8.04 27.07 -11.15
CA GLN A 93 -8.50 27.70 -9.92
C GLN A 93 -7.47 28.73 -9.39
N PRO A 94 -7.91 29.89 -8.89
CA PRO A 94 -7.00 30.87 -8.30
C PRO A 94 -6.38 30.34 -7.00
N GLY A 95 -5.10 30.63 -6.78
CA GLY A 95 -4.37 30.24 -5.56
C GLY A 95 -3.73 28.85 -5.58
N VAL A 96 -3.77 28.13 -6.70
CA VAL A 96 -3.12 26.84 -6.87
C VAL A 96 -1.68 27.03 -7.36
N ASP A 97 -0.73 26.33 -6.73
CA ASP A 97 0.66 26.26 -7.22
C ASP A 97 0.72 25.44 -8.51
N SER A 98 0.71 26.14 -9.64
CA SER A 98 0.70 25.53 -10.98
C SER A 98 1.92 24.63 -11.21
N ARG A 99 3.11 24.99 -10.71
CA ARG A 99 4.34 24.22 -10.93
C ARG A 99 4.25 22.85 -10.22
N ARG A 100 3.73 22.87 -9.01
CA ARG A 100 3.55 21.66 -8.21
C ARG A 100 2.48 20.76 -8.81
N LEU A 101 1.38 21.35 -9.29
CA LEU A 101 0.31 20.62 -9.97
C LEU A 101 0.82 19.97 -11.26
N ASP A 102 1.61 20.70 -12.08
CA ASP A 102 2.18 20.17 -13.31
C ASP A 102 3.13 19.00 -13.04
N ASN A 103 3.93 19.05 -11.98
CA ASN A 103 4.78 17.92 -11.58
C ASN A 103 3.95 16.67 -11.22
N LEU A 104 2.86 16.83 -10.47
CA LEU A 104 1.97 15.71 -10.14
C LEU A 104 1.30 15.12 -11.39
N VAL A 105 0.82 15.96 -12.27
CA VAL A 105 0.21 15.52 -13.55
C VAL A 105 1.23 14.76 -14.38
N ASN A 106 2.46 15.25 -14.49
CA ASN A 106 3.52 14.57 -15.24
C ASN A 106 3.88 13.21 -14.64
N ASN A 107 4.01 13.11 -13.33
CA ASN A 107 4.27 11.83 -12.65
C ASN A 107 3.17 10.80 -12.95
N LEU A 108 1.89 11.21 -12.87
CA LEU A 108 0.77 10.32 -13.19
C LEU A 108 0.76 9.89 -14.67
N LEU A 109 1.11 10.80 -15.58
CA LEU A 109 1.23 10.47 -17.00
C LEU A 109 2.38 9.50 -17.27
N GLU A 110 3.52 9.66 -16.59
CA GLU A 110 4.63 8.70 -16.64
C GLU A 110 4.22 7.34 -16.11
N SER A 111 3.61 7.26 -14.93
CA SER A 111 3.11 6.02 -14.35
C SER A 111 2.11 5.32 -15.28
N ARG A 112 1.22 6.09 -15.91
CA ARG A 112 0.29 5.56 -16.90
C ARG A 112 0.99 4.97 -18.12
N ALA A 113 1.96 5.71 -18.69
CA ALA A 113 2.72 5.27 -19.85
C ALA A 113 3.55 4.00 -19.53
N GLU A 114 4.13 3.89 -18.33
CA GLU A 114 4.83 2.68 -17.87
C GLU A 114 3.87 1.48 -17.84
N ILE A 115 2.65 1.62 -17.31
CA ILE A 115 1.65 0.55 -17.29
C ILE A 115 1.20 0.16 -18.71
N ASP A 116 1.05 1.13 -19.60
CA ASP A 116 0.71 0.87 -21.00
C ASP A 116 1.81 0.08 -21.71
N GLY A 117 3.07 0.40 -21.41
CA GLY A 117 4.25 -0.24 -21.98
C GLY A 117 4.43 -1.71 -21.60
N VAL A 118 3.95 -2.14 -20.41
CA VAL A 118 4.11 -3.56 -20.00
C VAL A 118 3.12 -4.53 -20.65
N GLY A 119 2.08 -4.01 -21.31
CA GLY A 119 1.09 -4.84 -22.01
C GLY A 119 0.18 -5.64 -21.08
N THR A 120 -0.65 -6.52 -21.66
CA THR A 120 -1.65 -7.31 -20.90
C THR A 120 -1.09 -8.60 -20.30
N GLN A 121 -0.02 -9.13 -20.91
CA GLN A 121 0.58 -10.43 -20.52
C GLN A 121 1.87 -10.22 -19.69
N TYR A 122 2.03 -9.10 -19.02
CA TYR A 122 3.25 -8.74 -18.29
C TYR A 122 3.69 -9.77 -17.24
N LEU A 123 2.75 -10.52 -16.64
CA LEU A 123 3.08 -11.56 -15.66
C LEU A 123 3.57 -12.87 -16.29
N GLN A 124 3.50 -13.02 -17.62
CA GLN A 124 3.85 -14.26 -18.28
C GLN A 124 5.27 -14.76 -17.96
N PRO A 125 6.31 -13.91 -17.97
CA PRO A 125 7.67 -14.36 -17.64
C PRO A 125 7.80 -14.94 -16.22
N LEU A 126 7.00 -14.46 -15.25
CA LEU A 126 6.98 -14.99 -13.89
C LEU A 126 6.16 -16.27 -13.80
N LYS A 127 5.05 -16.35 -14.54
CA LYS A 127 4.16 -17.53 -14.55
C LYS A 127 4.79 -18.74 -15.25
N GLU A 128 5.65 -18.50 -16.23
CA GLU A 128 6.37 -19.54 -16.98
C GLU A 128 7.67 -19.97 -16.33
N SER A 129 8.11 -19.31 -15.25
CA SER A 129 9.30 -19.69 -14.53
C SER A 129 9.10 -20.98 -13.74
N ASP A 130 9.72 -22.09 -14.21
CA ASP A 130 9.67 -23.38 -13.51
C ASP A 130 10.21 -23.27 -12.09
N PHE A 131 11.28 -22.49 -11.90
CA PHE A 131 11.87 -22.21 -10.60
C PHE A 131 10.86 -21.59 -9.62
N LEU A 132 10.20 -20.50 -10.03
CA LEU A 132 9.19 -19.83 -9.19
C LEU A 132 7.97 -20.73 -8.96
N ASN A 133 7.54 -21.49 -9.96
CA ASN A 133 6.40 -22.41 -9.86
C ASN A 133 6.71 -23.57 -8.91
N ALA A 134 7.91 -24.14 -8.94
CA ALA A 134 8.33 -25.18 -8.02
C ALA A 134 8.24 -24.71 -6.57
N ILE A 135 8.77 -23.50 -6.27
CA ILE A 135 8.70 -22.89 -4.94
C ILE A 135 7.25 -22.65 -4.52
N LYS A 136 6.43 -22.06 -5.41
CA LYS A 136 5.02 -21.77 -5.16
C LYS A 136 4.24 -23.03 -4.78
N ASN A 137 4.41 -24.10 -5.54
CA ASN A 137 3.69 -25.34 -5.32
C ASN A 137 4.06 -26.00 -3.98
N ARG A 138 5.32 -25.96 -3.60
CA ARG A 138 5.79 -26.51 -2.34
C ARG A 138 5.50 -25.61 -1.13
N SER A 139 5.39 -24.29 -1.33
CA SER A 139 5.01 -23.36 -0.27
C SER A 139 3.61 -23.58 0.30
N ALA A 140 2.74 -24.31 -0.40
CA ALA A 140 1.42 -24.70 0.11
C ALA A 140 1.49 -25.82 1.15
N ILE A 141 2.63 -26.51 1.26
CA ILE A 141 2.86 -27.60 2.22
C ILE A 141 3.63 -27.02 3.42
N PRO A 142 3.20 -27.27 4.66
CA PRO A 142 3.97 -26.84 5.84
C PRO A 142 5.39 -27.40 5.79
N GLY A 143 6.40 -26.52 5.81
CA GLY A 143 7.81 -26.91 5.68
C GLY A 143 8.25 -27.33 4.28
N GLY A 144 7.39 -27.33 3.27
CA GLY A 144 7.66 -27.83 1.91
C GLY A 144 8.71 -27.07 1.10
N THR A 145 9.30 -26.02 1.66
CA THR A 145 10.45 -25.30 1.06
C THR A 145 11.78 -25.64 1.72
N CYS A 146 11.85 -26.72 2.49
CA CYS A 146 13.09 -27.18 3.11
C CYS A 146 14.06 -27.78 2.05
N GLU A 147 15.30 -28.07 2.47
CA GLU A 147 16.38 -28.42 1.55
C GLU A 147 16.12 -29.67 0.71
N PHE A 148 15.56 -30.71 1.32
CA PHE A 148 15.30 -31.96 0.60
C PHE A 148 14.13 -31.90 -0.36
N ASP A 149 13.17 -30.98 -0.14
CA ASP A 149 12.02 -30.80 -1.03
C ASP A 149 12.34 -29.98 -2.27
N LEU A 150 13.24 -28.99 -2.14
CA LEU A 150 13.61 -28.04 -3.19
C LEU A 150 15.14 -27.86 -3.26
N PRO A 151 15.89 -28.85 -3.77
CA PRO A 151 17.34 -28.80 -3.83
C PRO A 151 17.87 -27.65 -4.71
N GLU A 152 17.22 -27.37 -5.84
CA GLU A 152 17.58 -26.25 -6.74
C GLU A 152 17.40 -24.90 -6.03
N TYR A 153 16.28 -24.71 -5.33
CA TYR A 153 16.03 -23.49 -4.56
C TYR A 153 17.08 -23.30 -3.47
N ASN A 154 17.43 -24.35 -2.76
CA ASN A 154 18.45 -24.28 -1.72
C ASN A 154 19.86 -24.06 -2.28
N HIS A 155 20.17 -24.63 -3.45
CA HIS A 155 21.41 -24.32 -4.16
C HIS A 155 21.45 -22.83 -4.53
N TRP A 156 20.38 -22.28 -5.09
CA TRP A 156 20.29 -20.85 -5.41
C TRP A 156 20.41 -19.96 -4.17
N LEU A 157 19.76 -20.31 -3.04
CA LEU A 157 19.87 -19.56 -1.78
C LEU A 157 21.29 -19.50 -1.21
N ARG A 158 22.15 -20.48 -1.52
CA ARG A 158 23.57 -20.50 -1.14
C ARG A 158 24.47 -19.65 -2.03
N GLN A 159 23.94 -19.12 -3.14
CA GLN A 159 24.69 -18.15 -3.96
C GLN A 159 24.93 -16.85 -3.17
N GLY A 160 25.97 -16.09 -3.58
CA GLY A 160 26.25 -14.78 -3.01
C GLY A 160 25.04 -13.83 -3.10
N PHE A 161 24.98 -12.88 -2.18
CA PHE A 161 23.86 -11.93 -2.10
C PHE A 161 23.64 -11.18 -3.40
N ASP A 162 24.70 -10.65 -4.02
CA ASP A 162 24.60 -9.89 -5.26
C ASP A 162 23.94 -10.70 -6.39
N ARG A 163 24.25 -11.99 -6.48
CA ARG A 163 23.65 -12.87 -7.49
C ARG A 163 22.17 -13.08 -7.23
N ARG A 164 21.77 -13.35 -5.97
CA ARG A 164 20.37 -13.49 -5.59
C ARG A 164 19.59 -12.18 -5.80
N GLN A 165 20.22 -11.05 -5.46
CA GLN A 165 19.62 -9.74 -5.62
C GLN A 165 19.36 -9.39 -7.07
N GLN A 166 20.29 -9.71 -7.99
CA GLN A 166 20.08 -9.52 -9.44
C GLN A 166 18.86 -10.28 -9.94
N ASP A 167 18.69 -11.53 -9.53
CA ASP A 167 17.54 -12.33 -9.93
C ASP A 167 16.24 -11.77 -9.32
N LEU A 168 16.24 -11.39 -8.03
CA LEU A 168 15.12 -10.76 -7.37
C LEU A 168 14.71 -9.46 -8.06
N LEU A 169 15.67 -8.58 -8.38
CA LEU A 169 15.39 -7.31 -9.05
C LEU A 169 14.78 -7.53 -10.44
N ARG A 170 15.27 -8.54 -11.18
CA ARG A 170 14.69 -8.92 -12.49
C ARG A 170 13.24 -9.38 -12.35
N TRP A 171 12.90 -10.21 -11.35
CA TRP A 171 11.51 -10.63 -11.14
C TRP A 171 10.63 -9.48 -10.64
N VAL A 172 11.13 -8.65 -9.74
CA VAL A 172 10.41 -7.49 -9.21
C VAL A 172 10.15 -6.45 -10.30
N SER A 173 11.08 -6.27 -11.26
CA SER A 173 10.90 -5.29 -12.35
C SER A 173 9.63 -5.54 -13.18
N VAL A 174 9.16 -6.79 -13.26
CA VAL A 174 7.94 -7.16 -13.99
C VAL A 174 6.66 -6.58 -13.34
N ILE A 175 6.62 -6.56 -12.01
CA ILE A 175 5.45 -6.08 -11.26
C ILE A 175 5.58 -4.61 -10.84
N ARG A 176 6.79 -4.06 -10.90
CA ARG A 176 7.13 -2.72 -10.42
C ARG A 176 6.22 -1.61 -10.99
N PRO A 177 6.00 -1.50 -12.30
CA PRO A 177 5.22 -0.39 -12.86
C PRO A 177 3.81 -0.32 -12.26
N LEU A 178 3.16 -1.47 -12.09
CA LEU A 178 1.82 -1.52 -11.53
C LEU A 178 1.80 -1.25 -10.01
N CYS A 179 2.77 -1.78 -9.27
CA CYS A 179 2.86 -1.58 -7.83
C CYS A 179 3.23 -0.13 -7.48
N ASP A 180 4.13 0.50 -8.24
CA ASP A 180 4.51 1.90 -8.08
C ASP A 180 3.31 2.82 -8.35
N ALA A 181 2.55 2.57 -9.41
CA ALA A 181 1.33 3.32 -9.71
C ALA A 181 0.25 3.18 -8.63
N VAL A 182 0.07 1.98 -8.07
CA VAL A 182 -0.84 1.77 -6.92
C VAL A 182 -0.41 2.59 -5.72
N THR A 183 0.89 2.60 -5.42
CA THR A 183 1.47 3.38 -4.31
C THR A 183 1.25 4.89 -4.53
N GLU A 184 1.42 5.37 -5.76
CA GLU A 184 1.19 6.76 -6.13
C GLU A 184 -0.28 7.17 -5.98
N VAL A 185 -1.19 6.36 -6.49
CA VAL A 185 -2.64 6.58 -6.34
C VAL A 185 -3.04 6.65 -4.87
N LEU A 186 -2.59 5.71 -4.03
CA LEU A 186 -2.88 5.71 -2.60
C LEU A 186 -2.28 6.92 -1.88
N TRP A 187 -1.07 7.34 -2.28
CA TRP A 187 -0.44 8.55 -1.74
C TRP A 187 -1.27 9.80 -2.05
N ILE A 188 -1.72 9.98 -3.30
CA ILE A 188 -2.58 11.11 -3.68
C ILE A 188 -3.89 11.11 -2.87
N ILE A 189 -4.54 9.95 -2.72
CA ILE A 189 -5.76 9.81 -1.94
C ILE A 189 -5.53 10.25 -0.49
N ARG A 190 -4.42 9.85 0.13
CA ARG A 190 -4.06 10.19 1.51
C ARG A 190 -3.78 11.68 1.68
N GLU A 191 -3.04 12.27 0.75
CA GLU A 191 -2.64 13.68 0.81
C GLU A 191 -3.77 14.65 0.47
N SER A 192 -4.72 14.22 -0.35
CA SER A 192 -5.90 15.04 -0.70
C SER A 192 -6.96 15.10 0.41
N ALA A 193 -6.81 14.28 1.45
CA ALA A 193 -7.82 14.12 2.47
C ALA A 193 -7.77 15.22 3.54
N GLN A 194 -8.96 15.69 3.97
CA GLN A 194 -9.09 16.67 5.04
C GLN A 194 -9.32 16.00 6.39
N SER A 195 -8.59 16.47 7.40
CA SER A 195 -8.75 16.01 8.77
C SER A 195 -9.86 16.79 9.48
N THR A 196 -10.74 16.09 10.20
CA THR A 196 -11.77 16.68 11.05
C THR A 196 -11.75 16.02 12.42
N ASP A 197 -11.79 16.82 13.47
CA ASP A 197 -11.86 16.31 14.84
C ASP A 197 -13.24 15.72 15.13
N LYS A 198 -13.25 14.56 15.77
CA LYS A 198 -14.45 13.81 16.14
C LYS A 198 -14.35 13.31 17.58
N VAL A 199 -15.51 13.02 18.15
CA VAL A 199 -15.62 12.43 19.49
C VAL A 199 -16.42 11.14 19.38
N ALA A 200 -15.86 10.05 19.88
CA ALA A 200 -16.60 8.80 20.08
C ALA A 200 -17.28 8.82 21.45
N ILE A 201 -18.57 8.55 21.49
CA ILE A 201 -19.36 8.49 22.71
C ILE A 201 -19.52 7.01 23.10
N ASN A 202 -19.25 6.69 24.35
CA ASN A 202 -19.22 5.29 24.82
C ASN A 202 -18.36 4.37 23.94
N GLY A 203 -17.22 4.89 23.47
CA GLY A 203 -16.30 4.17 22.60
C GLY A 203 -16.81 3.92 21.18
N MET A 204 -17.93 4.49 20.79
CA MET A 204 -18.48 4.31 19.45
C MET A 204 -18.56 5.63 18.68
N TYR A 205 -18.21 5.54 17.39
CA TYR A 205 -18.43 6.60 16.42
C TYR A 205 -18.99 5.99 15.14
N GLN A 206 -20.01 6.64 14.58
CA GLN A 206 -20.60 6.25 13.31
C GLN A 206 -20.36 7.35 12.29
N HIS A 207 -19.66 7.00 11.21
CA HIS A 207 -19.49 7.87 10.06
C HIS A 207 -20.55 7.52 9.00
N ASN A 208 -21.53 8.39 8.85
CA ASN A 208 -22.56 8.19 7.84
C ASN A 208 -21.99 8.57 6.46
N MET A 209 -22.03 7.62 5.54
CA MET A 209 -21.65 7.86 4.15
C MET A 209 -22.86 8.40 3.41
N GLN A 210 -22.75 9.59 2.83
CA GLN A 210 -23.75 10.06 1.89
C GLN A 210 -23.74 9.16 0.65
N LYS A 211 -24.91 8.87 0.07
CA LYS A 211 -25.05 7.98 -1.10
C LYS A 211 -24.16 8.39 -2.28
N ASP A 212 -23.88 9.69 -2.40
CA ASP A 212 -23.05 10.27 -3.45
C ASP A 212 -21.61 10.59 -2.99
N SER A 213 -21.25 10.20 -1.75
CA SER A 213 -19.88 10.42 -1.28
C SER A 213 -18.93 9.43 -1.94
N HIS A 214 -18.02 9.93 -2.74
CA HIS A 214 -16.92 9.15 -3.32
C HIS A 214 -15.81 8.87 -2.28
N CYS A 215 -16.19 8.62 -1.01
CA CYS A 215 -15.24 8.27 0.02
C CYS A 215 -14.53 6.95 -0.36
N ARG A 216 -13.23 6.98 -0.47
CA ARG A 216 -12.39 5.85 -0.88
C ARG A 216 -11.67 5.21 0.29
N LEU A 217 -11.23 6.06 1.22
CA LEU A 217 -10.43 5.68 2.37
C LEU A 217 -10.87 6.49 3.59
N LEU A 218 -11.10 5.82 4.71
CA LEU A 218 -11.24 6.44 6.02
C LEU A 218 -9.92 6.26 6.78
N ARG A 219 -9.32 7.36 7.24
CA ARG A 219 -8.18 7.35 8.15
C ARG A 219 -8.59 7.89 9.51
N ILE A 220 -8.21 7.21 10.57
CA ILE A 220 -8.40 7.62 11.95
C ILE A 220 -7.02 7.88 12.55
N ASN A 221 -6.83 9.08 13.06
CA ASN A 221 -5.64 9.46 13.78
C ASN A 221 -5.96 9.55 15.26
N LEU A 222 -5.25 8.81 16.07
CA LEU A 222 -5.36 8.88 17.52
C LEU A 222 -4.25 9.77 18.08
N PRO A 223 -4.49 10.44 19.23
CA PRO A 223 -3.46 11.20 19.92
C PRO A 223 -2.24 10.34 20.26
N ASP A 224 -1.07 10.95 20.30
CA ASP A 224 0.16 10.28 20.69
C ASP A 224 0.02 9.62 22.07
N GLY A 225 0.56 8.42 22.21
CA GLY A 225 0.46 7.66 23.45
C GLY A 225 -0.91 7.06 23.74
N SER A 226 -1.87 7.16 22.82
CA SER A 226 -3.17 6.52 22.99
C SER A 226 -3.04 5.00 23.10
N MET A 227 -3.63 4.43 24.17
CA MET A 227 -3.75 2.97 24.34
C MET A 227 -4.95 2.40 23.58
N LEU A 228 -5.68 3.23 22.82
CA LEU A 228 -6.86 2.84 22.07
C LEU A 228 -6.48 2.41 20.65
N TYR A 229 -7.28 1.48 20.11
CA TYR A 229 -7.29 1.16 18.70
C TYR A 229 -8.74 1.04 18.18
N PRO A 230 -9.02 1.46 16.93
CA PRO A 230 -10.35 1.36 16.36
C PRO A 230 -10.56 0.02 15.67
N GLU A 231 -11.66 -0.65 15.94
CA GLU A 231 -12.25 -1.64 15.04
C GLU A 231 -13.27 -0.96 14.13
N ILE A 232 -13.04 -1.04 12.81
CA ILE A 232 -13.88 -0.37 11.83
C ILE A 232 -14.66 -1.43 11.04
N ARG A 233 -15.99 -1.32 11.03
CA ARG A 233 -16.87 -2.21 10.28
C ARG A 233 -17.74 -1.40 9.32
N ALA A 234 -17.81 -1.85 8.07
CA ALA A 234 -18.76 -1.30 7.11
C ALA A 234 -20.16 -1.83 7.39
N VAL A 235 -21.13 -0.93 7.49
CA VAL A 235 -22.56 -1.23 7.60
C VAL A 235 -23.22 -0.49 6.43
N SER A 236 -24.11 -1.09 5.71
CA SER A 236 -24.70 -0.67 4.41
C SER A 236 -24.54 0.79 3.95
N THR A 237 -24.75 1.76 4.85
CA THR A 237 -24.67 3.20 4.56
C THR A 237 -23.73 3.96 5.50
N ALA A 238 -22.98 3.26 6.36
CA ALA A 238 -22.13 3.88 7.37
C ALA A 238 -20.88 3.04 7.66
N LEU A 239 -19.85 3.69 8.18
CA LEU A 239 -18.72 3.05 8.83
C LEU A 239 -18.87 3.19 10.34
N ARG A 240 -18.95 2.08 11.05
CA ARG A 240 -18.98 2.05 12.51
C ARG A 240 -17.57 1.82 13.04
N CYS A 241 -17.09 2.73 13.85
CA CYS A 241 -15.82 2.64 14.56
C CYS A 241 -16.08 2.36 16.03
N VAL A 242 -15.47 1.30 16.56
CA VAL A 242 -15.49 0.97 17.99
C VAL A 242 -14.07 1.09 18.50
N PHE A 243 -13.86 1.95 19.50
CA PHE A 243 -12.57 2.17 20.11
C PHE A 243 -12.39 1.26 21.31
N LEU A 244 -11.39 0.41 21.25
CA LEU A 244 -11.05 -0.59 22.25
C LEU A 244 -9.75 -0.21 22.94
N ASN A 245 -9.62 -0.53 24.24
CA ASN A 245 -8.37 -0.40 24.97
C ASN A 245 -7.43 -1.55 24.63
N GLY A 246 -6.24 -1.22 24.11
CA GLY A 246 -5.13 -2.17 24.00
C GLY A 246 -4.69 -2.59 25.40
N ARG A 247 -4.91 -3.86 25.75
CA ARG A 247 -4.35 -4.44 26.98
C ARG A 247 -3.09 -5.25 26.64
N PRO A 248 -2.15 -5.39 27.59
CA PRO A 248 -1.12 -6.39 27.43
C PRO A 248 -1.75 -7.77 27.23
N LEU A 249 -1.16 -8.60 26.38
CA LEU A 249 -1.67 -9.88 25.83
C LEU A 249 -2.12 -10.94 26.87
N THR A 250 -2.15 -10.61 28.16
CA THR A 250 -2.38 -11.57 29.26
C THR A 250 -3.78 -11.55 29.87
N ALA A 251 -4.72 -10.72 29.42
CA ALA A 251 -6.03 -10.65 30.10
C ALA A 251 -7.18 -10.27 29.18
N GLY A 252 -8.15 -11.17 29.08
CA GLY A 252 -9.58 -11.05 28.79
C GLY A 252 -10.16 -9.80 28.11
N GLN A 253 -11.38 -9.89 27.67
CA GLN A 253 -12.17 -8.95 26.85
C GLN A 253 -11.85 -7.45 27.02
N CYS A 254 -11.50 -6.80 25.89
CA CYS A 254 -11.35 -5.34 25.82
C CYS A 254 -12.68 -4.63 26.14
N LYS A 255 -12.69 -3.71 27.12
CA LYS A 255 -13.85 -2.86 27.37
C LYS A 255 -13.80 -1.65 26.43
N PRO A 256 -14.94 -1.20 25.88
CA PRO A 256 -15.00 0.03 25.09
C PRO A 256 -14.60 1.26 25.93
N ALA A 257 -13.91 2.21 25.30
CA ALA A 257 -13.54 3.46 25.95
C ALA A 257 -14.78 4.32 26.17
N THR A 258 -14.91 4.94 27.36
CA THR A 258 -16.09 5.76 27.69
C THR A 258 -16.16 7.04 26.86
N MET A 259 -15.02 7.63 26.50
CA MET A 259 -14.93 8.83 25.63
C MET A 259 -13.57 8.86 24.94
N CYS A 260 -13.55 9.08 23.64
CA CYS A 260 -12.31 9.19 22.86
C CYS A 260 -12.40 10.37 21.90
N ARG A 261 -11.40 11.25 21.93
CA ARG A 261 -11.21 12.28 20.90
C ARG A 261 -10.23 11.73 19.84
N PHE A 262 -10.55 11.92 18.58
CA PHE A 262 -9.73 11.50 17.45
C PHE A 262 -9.96 12.42 16.26
N SER A 263 -9.04 12.45 15.30
CA SER A 263 -9.29 13.09 14.04
C SER A 263 -9.61 12.06 12.98
N SER A 264 -10.69 12.27 12.23
CA SER A 264 -11.04 11.44 11.08
C SER A 264 -10.71 12.17 9.79
N VAL A 265 -10.15 11.43 8.85
CA VAL A 265 -9.80 11.92 7.52
C VAL A 265 -10.54 11.06 6.52
N SER A 266 -11.50 11.65 5.80
CA SER A 266 -12.15 10.97 4.70
C SER A 266 -11.61 11.51 3.37
N ALA A 267 -10.98 10.63 2.57
CA ALA A 267 -10.57 10.96 1.23
C ALA A 267 -11.79 10.88 0.31
N SER A 268 -12.39 12.02 0.03
CA SER A 268 -13.40 12.19 -1.02
C SER A 268 -12.77 12.89 -2.22
N ALA A 269 -13.23 12.57 -3.42
CA ALA A 269 -12.70 13.10 -4.67
C ALA A 269 -12.93 14.62 -4.89
N VAL A 270 -13.34 15.40 -3.88
CA VAL A 270 -13.99 16.71 -4.11
C VAL A 270 -13.20 17.93 -3.64
N THR A 271 -12.17 17.82 -2.82
CA THR A 271 -11.38 19.01 -2.45
C THR A 271 -9.90 18.65 -2.27
N PRO A 272 -9.04 18.90 -3.24
CA PRO A 272 -7.61 18.72 -3.03
C PRO A 272 -6.99 19.95 -2.36
N ARG A 273 -6.38 19.75 -1.21
CA ARG A 273 -5.10 20.43 -0.98
C ARG A 273 -4.11 19.79 -1.95
N VAL A 274 -3.41 20.62 -2.72
CA VAL A 274 -2.26 20.12 -3.49
C VAL A 274 -1.29 19.48 -2.50
N PRO A 275 -1.00 18.17 -2.62
CA PRO A 275 -0.25 17.44 -1.60
C PRO A 275 1.15 18.02 -1.37
N ALA A 276 1.67 17.90 -0.14
CA ALA A 276 3.04 18.29 0.19
C ALA A 276 4.04 17.37 -0.52
N HIS A 277 5.12 17.94 -1.06
CA HIS A 277 6.15 17.25 -1.83
C HIS A 277 6.56 15.93 -1.19
N ARG A 278 6.58 14.83 -1.96
CA ARG A 278 7.38 13.66 -1.63
C ARG A 278 8.83 14.14 -1.61
N PRO A 279 9.58 14.02 -0.52
CA PRO A 279 10.97 14.42 -0.55
C PRO A 279 11.68 13.59 -1.62
N ALA A 280 12.20 14.26 -2.64
CA ALA A 280 13.15 13.69 -3.55
C ALA A 280 14.43 13.43 -2.74
N GLU A 281 14.67 12.20 -2.33
CA GLU A 281 15.96 11.83 -1.78
C GLU A 281 16.98 11.89 -2.91
N VAL A 282 17.79 12.92 -2.78
CA VAL A 282 19.01 13.15 -3.55
C VAL A 282 19.96 12.01 -3.22
N CYS A 283 20.14 11.06 -4.15
CA CYS A 283 21.38 10.28 -4.18
C CYS A 283 22.50 11.26 -4.50
N ARG A 284 23.32 11.58 -3.52
CA ARG A 284 24.68 12.07 -3.73
C ARG A 284 25.61 10.88 -3.57
N ASP A 285 26.34 10.63 -4.64
CA ASP A 285 27.63 9.97 -4.84
C ASP A 285 27.97 8.80 -3.91
#